data_5bc9c91f900971f9db46dde9060ba753
#
_entry.id   5bc9c91f900971f9db46dde9060ba753
#
_cell.length_a   1.000
_cell.length_b   1.000
_cell.length_c   1.000
_cell.angle_alpha   90.00
_cell.angle_beta   90.00
_cell.angle_gamma   90.00
#
_symmetry.space_group_name_H-M   'P 1'
#
loop_
_entity.id
_entity.type
_entity.pdbx_description
1 polymer ?
#
loop_
_entity_poly.entity_id
_entity_poly.type
_entity_poly.pdbx_seq_one_letter_code
_entity_poly.pdbx_strand_id
1 'polypeptide(L)'
;MDPNQKITILINSCDNYEDLWVPFFTLFKKYWDPKDVRILLNTESKDFSFNGLSIECIHPKNINDPYGARMLNALSHIRTPYVITLLDDFVLRNKVDQDLINRIIGWMDNDNRIAYFNCDYTKTFIDFEVNKYPGFKRIPNGNEYTLNMQAAVWRTKRLIHYWRPNVSPWEWECFTNLCAAKNKTDKFNRSVKFIL
;
A
#
# COMPACT_ATOMS: atom_id res chain seq x y z
N MET A 1 13.18 16.60 7.13
CA MET A 1 12.17 16.53 6.05
C MET A 1 10.89 16.03 6.69
N ASP A 2 9.80 16.76 6.50
CA ASP A 2 8.49 16.37 7.02
C ASP A 2 8.14 14.94 6.56
N PRO A 3 7.70 14.03 7.45
CA PRO A 3 7.27 12.69 7.07
C PRO A 3 6.22 12.68 5.96
N ASN A 4 5.32 13.65 5.93
CA ASN A 4 4.29 13.78 4.88
C ASN A 4 4.89 13.99 3.48
N GLN A 5 6.01 14.69 3.36
CA GLN A 5 6.72 14.90 2.10
C GLN A 5 7.45 13.64 1.60
N LYS A 6 7.53 12.59 2.44
CA LYS A 6 8.17 11.31 2.09
C LYS A 6 7.19 10.26 1.60
N ILE A 7 5.89 10.54 1.61
CA ILE A 7 4.81 9.58 1.36
C ILE A 7 3.98 10.03 0.16
N THR A 8 3.58 9.06 -0.65
CA THR A 8 2.44 9.18 -1.58
C THR A 8 1.41 8.13 -1.17
N ILE A 9 0.13 8.45 -1.23
CA ILE A 9 -0.96 7.49 -1.07
C ILE A 9 -1.38 7.03 -2.46
N LEU A 10 -1.37 5.72 -2.70
CA LEU A 10 -1.84 5.10 -3.93
C LEU A 10 -3.08 4.26 -3.61
N ILE A 11 -4.21 4.67 -4.17
CA ILE A 11 -5.47 3.95 -4.07
C ILE A 11 -5.66 3.20 -5.38
N ASN A 12 -5.73 1.87 -5.31
CA ASN A 12 -6.00 1.04 -6.46
C ASN A 12 -7.49 0.82 -6.61
N SER A 13 -7.97 1.08 -7.80
CA SER A 13 -9.35 0.91 -8.20
C SER A 13 -9.45 0.45 -9.66
N CYS A 14 -10.65 0.40 -10.18
CA CYS A 14 -10.98 0.25 -11.59
C CYS A 14 -12.29 0.99 -11.91
N ASP A 15 -12.51 1.26 -13.17
CA ASP A 15 -13.69 2.02 -13.63
C ASP A 15 -15.01 1.35 -13.24
N ASN A 16 -15.03 0.02 -13.10
CA ASN A 16 -16.21 -0.74 -12.69
C ASN A 16 -16.59 -0.54 -11.22
N TYR A 17 -15.69 0.01 -10.40
CA TYR A 17 -15.90 0.27 -8.98
C TYR A 17 -16.10 1.77 -8.68
N GLU A 18 -16.45 2.57 -9.70
CA GLU A 18 -16.68 4.02 -9.52
C GLU A 18 -17.75 4.35 -8.47
N ASP A 19 -18.72 3.46 -8.28
CA ASP A 19 -19.77 3.57 -7.26
C ASP A 19 -19.22 3.49 -5.82
N LEU A 20 -18.05 2.89 -5.62
CA LEU A 20 -17.36 2.83 -4.34
C LEU A 20 -16.56 4.11 -4.03
N TRP A 21 -16.22 4.94 -5.02
CA TRP A 21 -15.32 6.08 -4.82
C TRP A 21 -15.90 7.14 -3.88
N VAL A 22 -17.16 7.50 -4.05
CA VAL A 22 -17.81 8.49 -3.17
C VAL A 22 -17.86 7.99 -1.72
N PRO A 23 -18.38 6.80 -1.39
CA PRO A 23 -18.36 6.30 -0.02
C PRO A 23 -16.94 6.10 0.53
N PHE A 24 -15.99 5.61 -0.28
CA PHE A 24 -14.60 5.45 0.13
C PHE A 24 -13.98 6.80 0.53
N PHE A 25 -14.02 7.81 -0.34
CA PHE A 25 -13.40 9.11 -0.05
C PHE A 25 -14.15 9.91 1.01
N THR A 26 -15.45 9.65 1.22
CA THR A 26 -16.20 10.20 2.35
C THR A 26 -15.62 9.69 3.68
N LEU A 27 -15.42 8.39 3.80
CA LEU A 27 -14.84 7.77 5.01
C LEU A 27 -13.34 8.09 5.12
N PHE A 28 -12.63 8.11 4.00
CA PHE A 28 -11.22 8.51 3.95
C PHE A 28 -11.05 9.91 4.55
N LYS A 29 -11.76 10.91 4.05
CA LYS A 29 -11.68 12.28 4.56
C LYS A 29 -12.14 12.41 6.02
N LYS A 30 -13.16 11.64 6.43
CA LYS A 30 -13.67 11.63 7.81
C LYS A 30 -12.63 11.12 8.80
N TYR A 31 -11.91 10.07 8.43
CA TYR A 31 -11.02 9.36 9.34
C TYR A 31 -9.54 9.65 9.11
N TRP A 32 -9.21 10.17 7.94
CA TRP A 32 -7.86 10.58 7.60
C TRP A 32 -7.89 11.75 6.61
N ASP A 33 -7.45 12.91 7.07
CA ASP A 33 -7.29 14.11 6.23
C ASP A 33 -5.78 14.45 6.20
N PRO A 34 -4.96 13.69 5.45
CA PRO A 34 -3.53 13.88 5.43
C PRO A 34 -3.21 15.19 4.69
N LYS A 35 -2.69 16.17 5.43
CA LYS A 35 -2.27 17.44 4.84
C LYS A 35 -0.98 17.25 4.07
N ASP A 36 -0.90 17.89 2.90
CA ASP A 36 0.30 17.94 2.05
C ASP A 36 0.82 16.56 1.57
N VAL A 37 -0.04 15.54 1.58
CA VAL A 37 0.25 14.22 1.03
C VAL A 37 -0.42 14.09 -0.34
N ARG A 38 0.35 13.69 -1.34
CA ARG A 38 -0.16 13.42 -2.69
C ARG A 38 -1.00 12.15 -2.69
N ILE A 39 -2.22 12.23 -3.22
CA ILE A 39 -3.15 11.10 -3.35
C ILE A 39 -3.29 10.75 -4.83
N LEU A 40 -2.98 9.53 -5.19
CA LEU A 40 -3.15 8.96 -6.52
C LEU A 40 -4.29 7.96 -6.51
N LEU A 41 -5.22 8.08 -7.45
CA LEU A 41 -6.26 7.09 -7.73
C LEU A 41 -5.93 6.41 -9.05
N ASN A 42 -5.62 5.11 -8.99
CA ASN A 42 -5.29 4.31 -10.17
C ASN A 42 -6.58 3.72 -10.75
N THR A 43 -6.98 4.19 -11.93
CA THR A 43 -8.20 3.82 -12.67
C THR A 43 -7.84 3.37 -14.09
N GLU A 44 -8.81 3.01 -14.93
CA GLU A 44 -8.56 2.72 -16.35
C GLU A 44 -8.70 3.95 -17.23
N SER A 45 -9.80 4.69 -17.12
CA SER A 45 -10.10 5.82 -18.00
C SER A 45 -10.87 6.95 -17.32
N LYS A 46 -11.52 6.68 -16.18
CA LYS A 46 -12.38 7.65 -15.50
C LYS A 46 -11.59 8.54 -14.58
N ASP A 47 -11.89 9.84 -14.65
CA ASP A 47 -11.44 10.81 -13.67
C ASP A 47 -12.40 10.92 -12.49
N PHE A 48 -11.86 11.27 -11.35
CA PHE A 48 -12.62 11.49 -10.13
C PHE A 48 -12.07 12.66 -9.32
N SER A 49 -12.94 13.42 -8.71
CA SER A 49 -12.59 14.48 -7.77
C SER A 49 -13.48 14.41 -6.53
N PHE A 50 -12.94 14.80 -5.39
CA PHE A 50 -13.68 14.84 -4.13
C PHE A 50 -13.41 16.14 -3.39
N ASN A 51 -14.47 16.82 -2.95
CA ASN A 51 -14.35 18.12 -2.32
C ASN A 51 -13.41 18.12 -1.11
N GLY A 52 -12.38 18.96 -1.16
CA GLY A 52 -11.39 19.13 -0.09
C GLY A 52 -10.31 18.04 -0.04
N LEU A 53 -10.16 17.21 -1.09
CA LEU A 53 -9.01 16.34 -1.31
C LEU A 53 -8.39 16.66 -2.67
N SER A 54 -7.06 16.67 -2.74
CA SER A 54 -6.32 16.78 -4.00
C SER A 54 -6.01 15.38 -4.52
N ILE A 55 -6.89 14.86 -5.39
CA ILE A 55 -6.76 13.53 -5.99
C ILE A 55 -6.25 13.69 -7.41
N GLU A 56 -5.23 12.93 -7.77
CA GLU A 56 -4.73 12.80 -9.13
C GLU A 56 -5.07 11.41 -9.67
N CYS A 57 -5.88 11.33 -10.71
CA CYS A 57 -6.20 10.08 -11.38
C CYS A 57 -5.05 9.67 -12.30
N ILE A 58 -4.67 8.39 -12.23
CA ILE A 58 -3.62 7.81 -13.06
C ILE A 58 -4.24 6.75 -13.96
N HIS A 59 -4.04 6.93 -15.26
CA HIS A 59 -4.54 6.01 -16.27
C HIS A 59 -3.41 5.20 -16.88
N PRO A 60 -3.65 3.96 -17.31
CA PRO A 60 -2.69 3.17 -18.05
C PRO A 60 -2.40 3.80 -19.41
N LYS A 61 -1.25 3.48 -19.98
CA LYS A 61 -0.91 3.91 -21.35
C LYS A 61 -1.83 3.30 -22.39
N ASN A 62 -2.32 2.09 -22.12
CA ASN A 62 -3.29 1.39 -22.91
C ASN A 62 -4.36 0.81 -21.98
N ILE A 63 -5.63 1.03 -22.28
CA ILE A 63 -6.76 0.55 -21.48
C ILE A 63 -6.80 -0.99 -21.34
N ASN A 64 -6.22 -1.69 -22.32
CA ASN A 64 -6.13 -3.15 -22.32
C ASN A 64 -4.88 -3.70 -21.59
N ASP A 65 -4.10 -2.82 -20.96
CA ASP A 65 -2.92 -3.27 -20.20
C ASP A 65 -3.35 -4.23 -19.08
N PRO A 66 -2.62 -5.33 -18.86
CA PRO A 66 -2.84 -6.22 -17.73
C PRO A 66 -2.70 -5.47 -16.40
N TYR A 67 -3.35 -5.97 -15.35
CA TYR A 67 -3.34 -5.35 -14.04
C TYR A 67 -1.93 -5.00 -13.54
N GLY A 68 -0.96 -5.90 -13.68
CA GLY A 68 0.42 -5.66 -13.27
C GLY A 68 1.10 -4.53 -14.04
N ALA A 69 0.79 -4.37 -15.34
CA ALA A 69 1.30 -3.26 -16.15
C ALA A 69 0.68 -1.92 -15.70
N ARG A 70 -0.62 -1.91 -15.38
CA ARG A 70 -1.31 -0.74 -14.81
C ARG A 70 -0.71 -0.33 -13.47
N MET A 71 -0.44 -1.31 -12.60
CA MET A 71 0.25 -1.06 -11.31
C MET A 71 1.65 -0.46 -11.51
N LEU A 72 2.45 -1.02 -12.41
CA LEU A 72 3.78 -0.47 -12.71
C LEU A 72 3.70 0.95 -13.29
N ASN A 73 2.69 1.22 -14.12
CA ASN A 73 2.43 2.56 -14.62
C ASN A 73 2.11 3.52 -13.45
N ALA A 74 1.16 3.19 -12.58
CA ALA A 74 0.81 4.01 -11.42
C ALA A 74 2.03 4.25 -10.51
N LEU A 75 2.81 3.20 -10.21
CA LEU A 75 4.03 3.29 -9.40
C LEU A 75 5.10 4.17 -10.06
N SER A 76 5.13 4.27 -11.40
CA SER A 76 6.06 5.14 -12.12
C SER A 76 5.83 6.64 -11.88
N HIS A 77 4.64 7.02 -11.42
CA HIS A 77 4.28 8.39 -11.04
C HIS A 77 4.71 8.76 -9.61
N ILE A 78 5.15 7.78 -8.80
CA ILE A 78 5.55 8.01 -7.41
C ILE A 78 7.03 8.39 -7.35
N ARG A 79 7.32 9.54 -6.73
CA ARG A 79 8.68 10.05 -6.54
C ARG A 79 9.14 10.00 -5.07
N THR A 80 8.21 9.74 -4.16
CA THR A 80 8.50 9.65 -2.73
C THR A 80 9.18 8.33 -2.38
N PRO A 81 10.03 8.29 -1.34
CA PRO A 81 10.69 7.04 -0.91
C PRO A 81 9.73 5.99 -0.39
N TYR A 82 8.55 6.41 0.06
CA TYR A 82 7.53 5.52 0.60
C TYR A 82 6.18 5.74 -0.09
N VAL A 83 5.39 4.69 -0.16
CA VAL A 83 4.02 4.71 -0.65
C VAL A 83 3.11 3.95 0.31
N ILE A 84 1.93 4.51 0.59
CA ILE A 84 0.85 3.81 1.27
C ILE A 84 -0.10 3.31 0.20
N THR A 85 -0.26 1.98 0.13
CA THR A 85 -1.20 1.35 -0.80
C THR A 85 -2.52 1.06 -0.11
N LEU A 86 -3.62 1.39 -0.78
CA LEU A 86 -5.00 1.11 -0.36
C LEU A 86 -5.76 0.50 -1.54
N LEU A 87 -6.82 -0.22 -1.24
CA LEU A 87 -7.85 -0.64 -2.19
C LEU A 87 -9.14 0.13 -1.88
N ASP A 88 -9.92 0.43 -2.89
CA ASP A 88 -11.17 1.20 -2.77
C ASP A 88 -12.31 0.44 -2.08
N ASP A 89 -12.22 -0.88 -1.97
CA ASP A 89 -13.14 -1.74 -1.22
C ASP A 89 -12.76 -1.90 0.28
N PHE A 90 -11.59 -1.40 0.70
CA PHE A 90 -11.15 -1.38 2.10
C PHE A 90 -11.35 0.01 2.72
N VAL A 91 -12.56 0.28 3.20
CA VAL A 91 -12.90 1.58 3.77
C VAL A 91 -12.34 1.77 5.17
N LEU A 92 -11.88 2.98 5.47
CA LEU A 92 -11.45 3.34 6.82
C LEU A 92 -12.65 3.33 7.79
N ARG A 93 -12.45 2.71 8.96
CA ARG A 93 -13.49 2.59 10.00
C ARG A 93 -13.23 3.46 11.22
N ASN A 94 -11.98 3.81 11.45
CA ASN A 94 -11.54 4.58 12.60
C ASN A 94 -10.53 5.64 12.18
N LYS A 95 -10.28 6.62 13.06
CA LYS A 95 -9.26 7.62 12.84
C LYS A 95 -7.89 6.97 12.68
N VAL A 96 -7.21 7.31 11.59
CA VAL A 96 -5.86 6.83 11.29
C VAL A 96 -4.87 7.39 12.33
N ASP A 97 -4.01 6.53 12.85
CA ASP A 97 -2.93 6.90 13.77
C ASP A 97 -1.73 7.47 12.97
N GLN A 98 -1.79 8.79 12.69
CA GLN A 98 -0.73 9.48 11.94
C GLN A 98 0.63 9.39 12.65
N ASP A 99 0.66 9.38 13.98
CA ASP A 99 1.91 9.26 14.74
C ASP A 99 2.54 7.88 14.54
N LEU A 100 1.71 6.84 14.41
CA LEU A 100 2.20 5.51 14.08
C LEU A 100 2.77 5.46 12.66
N ILE A 101 2.09 6.09 11.67
CA ILE A 101 2.64 6.22 10.32
C ILE A 101 4.01 6.92 10.35
N ASN A 102 4.12 8.01 11.09
CA ASN A 102 5.39 8.74 11.23
C ASN A 102 6.48 7.86 11.88
N ARG A 103 6.13 7.04 12.89
CA ARG A 103 7.07 6.07 13.49
C ARG A 103 7.48 4.99 12.49
N ILE A 104 6.55 4.47 11.69
CA ILE A 104 6.85 3.49 10.63
C ILE A 104 7.89 4.07 9.66
N ILE A 105 7.69 5.30 9.18
CA ILE A 105 8.64 5.98 8.31
C ILE A 105 10.00 6.11 8.96
N GLY A 106 10.06 6.52 10.24
CA GLY A 106 11.31 6.60 11.00
C GLY A 106 12.02 5.24 11.13
N TRP A 107 11.28 4.16 11.35
CA TRP A 107 11.88 2.82 11.40
C TRP A 107 12.41 2.37 10.03
N MET A 108 11.68 2.70 8.96
CA MET A 108 12.12 2.41 7.59
C MET A 108 13.34 3.25 7.20
N ASP A 109 13.44 4.51 7.62
CA ASP A 109 14.64 5.35 7.39
C ASP A 109 15.89 4.74 8.06
N ASN A 110 15.72 4.18 9.27
CA ASN A 110 16.81 3.62 10.07
C ASN A 110 17.21 2.17 9.69
N ASP A 111 16.38 1.44 8.95
CA ASP A 111 16.70 0.09 8.46
C ASP A 111 16.24 -0.09 7.01
N ASN A 112 17.17 0.02 6.08
CA ASN A 112 16.91 -0.07 4.64
C ASN A 112 16.46 -1.47 4.16
N ARG A 113 16.56 -2.48 5.03
CA ARG A 113 16.07 -3.84 4.78
C ARG A 113 14.57 -3.96 4.94
N ILE A 114 13.92 -3.01 5.65
CA ILE A 114 12.47 -3.03 5.79
C ILE A 114 11.84 -2.72 4.44
N ALA A 115 11.18 -3.72 3.87
CA ALA A 115 10.47 -3.59 2.60
C ALA A 115 9.08 -3.01 2.81
N TYR A 116 8.37 -3.47 3.88
CA TYR A 116 7.01 -3.06 4.10
C TYR A 116 6.51 -3.31 5.53
N PHE A 117 5.47 -2.54 5.88
CA PHE A 117 4.61 -2.75 7.03
C PHE A 117 3.16 -2.91 6.54
N ASN A 118 2.60 -4.10 6.70
CA ASN A 118 1.17 -4.33 6.48
C ASN A 118 0.40 -3.70 7.63
N CYS A 119 -0.59 -2.87 7.31
CA CYS A 119 -1.37 -2.10 8.27
C CYS A 119 -2.70 -2.78 8.63
N ASP A 120 -3.04 -3.86 7.93
CA ASP A 120 -4.22 -4.63 8.21
C ASP A 120 -3.93 -5.81 9.14
N TYR A 121 -4.90 -6.11 10.00
CA TYR A 121 -4.88 -7.24 10.89
C TYR A 121 -5.71 -8.38 10.33
N THR A 122 -5.07 -9.31 9.65
CA THR A 122 -5.71 -10.58 9.29
C THR A 122 -5.29 -11.64 10.32
N LYS A 123 -6.24 -12.31 10.96
CA LYS A 123 -6.00 -13.53 11.72
C LYS A 123 -5.53 -14.62 10.76
N THR A 124 -4.26 -14.64 10.45
CA THR A 124 -3.64 -15.76 9.73
C THR A 124 -2.98 -16.68 10.75
N PHE A 125 -3.01 -17.98 10.50
CA PHE A 125 -2.35 -19.03 11.31
C PHE A 125 -0.82 -19.01 11.12
N ILE A 126 -0.22 -17.84 11.04
CA ILE A 126 1.19 -17.66 10.76
C ILE A 126 1.93 -17.54 12.10
N ASP A 127 2.98 -18.31 12.29
CA ASP A 127 3.93 -18.11 13.37
C ASP A 127 4.71 -16.81 13.13
N PHE A 128 4.45 -15.81 13.97
CA PHE A 128 5.13 -14.54 13.90
C PHE A 128 6.33 -14.51 14.85
N GLU A 129 7.47 -14.06 14.35
CA GLU A 129 8.60 -13.73 15.20
C GLU A 129 8.31 -12.45 16.00
N VAL A 130 8.80 -12.39 17.24
CA VAL A 130 8.75 -11.17 18.06
C VAL A 130 9.51 -10.06 17.33
N ASN A 131 8.87 -8.88 17.22
CA ASN A 131 9.44 -7.74 16.53
C ASN A 131 9.87 -6.64 17.52
N LYS A 132 10.94 -5.93 17.17
CA LYS A 132 11.38 -4.72 17.89
C LYS A 132 10.49 -3.49 17.64
N TYR A 133 9.52 -3.60 16.71
CA TYR A 133 8.61 -2.50 16.35
C TYR A 133 7.28 -2.66 17.09
N PRO A 134 6.96 -1.79 18.08
CA PRO A 134 5.74 -1.90 18.88
C PRO A 134 4.49 -1.93 18.00
N GLY A 135 3.62 -2.93 18.25
CA GLY A 135 2.38 -3.11 17.47
C GLY A 135 2.53 -3.90 16.18
N PHE A 136 3.74 -4.42 15.88
CA PHE A 136 4.00 -5.24 14.70
C PHE A 136 4.69 -6.55 15.06
N LYS A 137 4.47 -7.53 14.22
CA LYS A 137 5.20 -8.80 14.21
C LYS A 137 5.94 -8.93 12.89
N ARG A 138 7.10 -9.55 12.91
CA ARG A 138 7.82 -9.88 11.70
C ARG A 138 7.21 -11.12 11.06
N ILE A 139 7.01 -11.07 9.76
CA ILE A 139 6.60 -12.21 8.95
C ILE A 139 7.88 -12.90 8.44
N PRO A 140 8.07 -14.20 8.70
CA PRO A 140 9.17 -14.95 8.10
C PRO A 140 9.06 -14.93 6.56
N ASN A 141 10.20 -14.78 5.89
CA ASN A 141 10.21 -14.72 4.44
C ASN A 141 9.76 -16.06 3.85
N GLY A 142 8.77 -16.01 2.96
CA GLY A 142 8.25 -17.21 2.29
C GLY A 142 7.02 -17.84 2.94
N ASN A 143 6.52 -17.29 4.04
CA ASN A 143 5.20 -17.69 4.54
C ASN A 143 4.10 -17.26 3.56
N GLU A 144 3.00 -18.00 3.57
CA GLU A 144 1.80 -17.60 2.83
C GLU A 144 1.38 -16.19 3.26
N TYR A 145 0.94 -15.41 2.30
CA TYR A 145 0.54 -14.01 2.51
C TYR A 145 1.60 -13.12 3.19
N THR A 146 2.90 -13.46 3.04
CA THR A 146 3.99 -12.55 3.41
C THR A 146 3.77 -11.17 2.78
N LEU A 147 3.40 -11.17 1.50
CA LEU A 147 2.96 -10.00 0.75
C LEU A 147 1.51 -10.20 0.32
N ASN A 148 0.71 -9.15 0.43
CA ASN A 148 -0.66 -9.12 -0.03
C ASN A 148 -1.05 -7.71 -0.49
N MET A 149 -2.23 -7.57 -1.07
CA MET A 149 -2.74 -6.30 -1.62
C MET A 149 -3.40 -5.40 -0.57
N GLN A 150 -3.45 -5.80 0.68
CA GLN A 150 -4.10 -5.03 1.73
C GLN A 150 -3.33 -3.73 2.05
N ALA A 151 -3.95 -2.87 2.87
CA ALA A 151 -3.39 -1.61 3.28
C ALA A 151 -1.98 -1.75 3.87
N ALA A 152 -1.01 -1.04 3.31
CA ALA A 152 0.38 -1.19 3.71
C ALA A 152 1.23 0.06 3.43
N VAL A 153 2.25 0.27 4.25
CA VAL A 153 3.33 1.23 3.99
C VAL A 153 4.49 0.49 3.35
N TRP A 154 4.85 0.84 2.15
CA TRP A 154 5.91 0.23 1.37
C TRP A 154 7.11 1.17 1.19
N ARG A 155 8.31 0.58 1.14
CA ARG A 155 9.43 1.25 0.46
C ARG A 155 9.16 1.20 -1.04
N THR A 156 8.96 2.35 -1.69
CA THR A 156 8.52 2.44 -3.10
C THR A 156 9.36 1.58 -4.04
N LYS A 157 10.68 1.64 -3.93
CA LYS A 157 11.59 0.83 -4.78
C LYS A 157 11.40 -0.69 -4.58
N ARG A 158 11.05 -1.13 -3.36
CA ARG A 158 10.80 -2.55 -3.09
C ARG A 158 9.45 -2.99 -3.68
N LEU A 159 8.42 -2.18 -3.55
CA LEU A 159 7.14 -2.48 -4.17
C LEU A 159 7.29 -2.62 -5.70
N ILE A 160 7.94 -1.67 -6.36
CA ILE A 160 8.23 -1.74 -7.81
C ILE A 160 8.99 -3.04 -8.15
N HIS A 161 9.97 -3.42 -7.35
CA HIS A 161 10.77 -4.63 -7.57
C HIS A 161 9.93 -5.91 -7.57
N TYR A 162 8.87 -5.96 -6.76
CA TYR A 162 7.99 -7.14 -6.65
C TYR A 162 6.92 -7.20 -7.75
N TRP A 163 6.61 -6.11 -8.47
CA TRP A 163 5.62 -6.13 -9.53
C TRP A 163 6.15 -6.73 -10.84
N ARG A 164 5.27 -7.40 -11.58
CA ARG A 164 5.51 -7.91 -12.94
C ARG A 164 4.35 -7.47 -13.84
N PRO A 165 4.61 -7.13 -15.13
CA PRO A 165 3.58 -6.53 -15.98
C PRO A 165 2.40 -7.48 -16.27
N ASN A 166 2.64 -8.79 -16.35
CA ASN A 166 1.63 -9.77 -16.83
C ASN A 166 1.02 -10.59 -15.68
N VAL A 167 0.83 -10.01 -14.50
CA VAL A 167 0.24 -10.72 -13.36
C VAL A 167 -1.07 -10.08 -12.94
N SER A 168 -2.05 -10.91 -12.58
CA SER A 168 -3.26 -10.52 -11.85
C SER A 168 -2.92 -10.23 -10.37
N PRO A 169 -3.83 -9.61 -9.59
CA PRO A 169 -3.62 -9.42 -8.16
C PRO A 169 -3.32 -10.73 -7.40
N TRP A 170 -4.06 -11.80 -7.69
CA TRP A 170 -3.91 -13.12 -7.04
C TRP A 170 -2.60 -13.80 -7.42
N GLU A 171 -2.24 -13.77 -8.71
CA GLU A 171 -0.94 -14.26 -9.17
C GLU A 171 0.21 -13.49 -8.56
N TRP A 172 0.05 -12.17 -8.39
CA TRP A 172 1.04 -11.35 -7.73
C TRP A 172 1.27 -11.79 -6.27
N GLU A 173 0.21 -12.01 -5.50
CA GLU A 173 0.31 -12.49 -4.12
C GLU A 173 1.02 -13.85 -4.04
N CYS A 174 0.65 -14.80 -4.89
CA CYS A 174 1.31 -16.12 -4.95
C CYS A 174 2.77 -16.03 -5.37
N PHE A 175 3.05 -15.29 -6.46
CA PHE A 175 4.40 -15.15 -7.02
C PHE A 175 5.34 -14.42 -6.06
N THR A 176 4.88 -13.34 -5.44
CA THR A 176 5.72 -12.53 -4.56
C THR A 176 6.08 -13.25 -3.27
N ASN A 177 5.25 -14.16 -2.78
CA ASN A 177 5.61 -15.02 -1.66
C ASN A 177 6.81 -15.90 -1.97
N LEU A 178 6.87 -16.46 -3.19
CA LEU A 178 8.05 -17.21 -3.66
C LEU A 178 9.29 -16.33 -3.81
N CYS A 179 9.12 -15.11 -4.31
CA CYS A 179 10.21 -14.15 -4.39
C CYS A 179 10.70 -13.72 -3.00
N ALA A 180 9.79 -13.48 -2.06
CA ALA A 180 10.11 -13.15 -0.68
C ALA A 180 10.87 -14.30 0.02
N ALA A 181 10.50 -15.55 -0.26
CA ALA A 181 11.20 -16.73 0.26
C ALA A 181 12.68 -16.78 -0.14
N LYS A 182 12.98 -16.38 -1.38
CA LYS A 182 14.35 -16.33 -1.92
C LYS A 182 15.13 -15.11 -1.44
N ASN A 183 14.44 -14.06 -1.03
CA ASN A 183 15.05 -12.81 -0.58
C ASN A 183 15.38 -12.91 0.91
N LYS A 184 16.68 -13.02 1.23
CA LYS A 184 17.17 -13.14 2.63
C LYS A 184 17.38 -11.78 3.31
N THR A 185 17.28 -10.68 2.60
CA THR A 185 17.61 -9.34 3.11
C THR A 185 16.41 -8.51 3.50
N ASP A 186 15.31 -8.60 2.74
CA ASP A 186 14.13 -7.80 2.98
C ASP A 186 13.37 -8.26 4.22
N LYS A 187 12.83 -7.29 4.95
CA LYS A 187 12.03 -7.51 6.16
C LYS A 187 10.59 -7.11 5.90
N PHE A 188 9.68 -7.99 6.27
CA PHE A 188 8.24 -7.83 6.14
C PHE A 188 7.63 -7.84 7.55
N ASN A 189 6.76 -6.88 7.82
CA ASN A 189 6.15 -6.70 9.12
C ASN A 189 4.62 -6.58 8.94
N ARG A 190 3.86 -7.10 9.90
CA ARG A 190 2.40 -7.02 9.92
C ARG A 190 1.92 -6.50 11.26
N SER A 191 0.91 -5.65 11.23
CA SER A 191 0.27 -5.13 12.43
C SER A 191 -0.42 -6.24 13.24
N VAL A 192 -0.44 -6.09 14.56
CA VAL A 192 -1.23 -6.93 15.48
C VAL A 192 -2.62 -6.35 15.74
N LYS A 193 -2.95 -5.20 15.15
CA LYS A 193 -4.27 -4.54 15.21
C LYS A 193 -4.49 -3.75 13.92
N PHE A 194 -5.73 -3.40 13.61
CA PHE A 194 -6.03 -2.48 12.50
C PHE A 194 -5.40 -1.11 12.74
N ILE A 195 -4.78 -0.54 11.71
CA ILE A 195 -4.11 0.76 11.74
C ILE A 195 -4.77 1.74 10.75
N LEU A 196 -5.20 1.21 9.60
CA LEU A 196 -5.85 1.96 8.52
C LEU A 196 -7.25 1.45 8.29
#